data_7216b809f41c106456d3d21b0df35bed
#
_entry.id   7216b809f41c106456d3d21b0df35bed
#
_cell.length_a   1.000
_cell.length_b   1.000
_cell.length_c   1.000
_cell.angle_alpha   90.00
_cell.angle_beta   90.00
_cell.angle_gamma   90.00
#
_symmetry.space_group_name_H-M   'P 1'
#
loop_
_entity.id
_entity.type
_entity.pdbx_description
1 polymer ?
#
loop_
_entity_poly.entity_id
_entity_poly.type
_entity_poly.pdbx_seq_one_letter_code
_entity_poly.pdbx_strand_id
1 'polypeptide(L)'
;MYARSTTVLAHRESIDAGVAHIRDEVMPMLLAMDGCVGLSMLADRNSGRCIATSAWRTREAMLASERRLRPVRDHAAEILGNRPQVDEWEIAVLHRDHTSGPGACVRASWVRMAPEQADRVVDVYRMALLPVMADYHGFCSASLLVDRASGLAVSSVTYDSFESMQRSREKADALREAGAREAGVEIVEVCEFELALAHLRVPEMA
;
A
#
# COMPACT_ATOMS: atom_id res chain seq x y z
N MET A 1 1.68 -13.70 3.69
CA MET A 1 2.79 -12.92 3.10
C MET A 1 2.96 -11.64 3.90
N TYR A 2 4.08 -10.92 3.73
CA TYR A 2 4.39 -9.75 4.56
C TYR A 2 4.80 -8.57 3.69
N ALA A 3 4.62 -7.36 4.20
CA ALA A 3 5.03 -6.14 3.54
C ALA A 3 5.78 -5.22 4.52
N ARG A 4 6.70 -4.44 3.99
CA ARG A 4 7.31 -3.32 4.72
C ARG A 4 7.09 -2.05 3.93
N SER A 5 6.41 -1.09 4.53
CA SER A 5 6.24 0.24 3.97
C SER A 5 7.25 1.22 4.58
N THR A 6 7.73 2.11 3.74
CA THR A 6 8.58 3.24 4.13
C THR A 6 7.89 4.51 3.66
N THR A 7 7.43 5.30 4.61
CA THR A 7 6.75 6.58 4.36
C THR A 7 7.73 7.72 4.58
N VAL A 8 7.82 8.63 3.60
CA VAL A 8 8.60 9.87 3.69
C VAL A 8 7.73 11.04 3.28
N LEU A 9 7.81 12.15 3.99
CA LEU A 9 7.25 13.43 3.55
C LEU A 9 8.33 14.15 2.73
N ALA A 10 8.30 13.98 1.43
CA ALA A 10 9.30 14.48 0.50
C ALA A 10 9.15 15.99 0.23
N HIS A 11 10.24 16.66 -0.09
CA HIS A 11 10.17 17.92 -0.81
C HIS A 11 9.60 17.67 -2.20
N ARG A 12 8.61 18.45 -2.63
CA ARG A 12 7.86 18.20 -3.88
C ARG A 12 8.75 18.11 -5.11
N GLU A 13 9.78 18.96 -5.18
CA GLU A 13 10.79 18.95 -6.25
C GLU A 13 11.68 17.72 -6.26
N SER A 14 11.77 16.98 -5.15
CA SER A 14 12.58 15.77 -5.03
C SER A 14 11.84 14.49 -5.38
N ILE A 15 10.51 14.52 -5.55
CA ILE A 15 9.70 13.32 -5.77
C ILE A 15 10.15 12.54 -7.00
N ASP A 16 10.36 13.23 -8.15
CA ASP A 16 10.76 12.57 -9.40
C ASP A 16 12.15 11.95 -9.30
N ALA A 17 13.09 12.61 -8.62
CA ALA A 17 14.41 12.07 -8.35
C ALA A 17 14.33 10.84 -7.42
N GLY A 18 13.47 10.90 -6.41
CA GLY A 18 13.20 9.76 -5.51
C GLY A 18 12.56 8.57 -6.24
N VAL A 19 11.59 8.80 -7.11
CA VAL A 19 10.97 7.76 -7.96
C VAL A 19 12.02 7.12 -8.87
N ALA A 20 12.86 7.92 -9.52
CA ALA A 20 13.94 7.43 -10.39
C ALA A 20 14.94 6.58 -9.59
N HIS A 21 15.40 7.04 -8.43
CA HIS A 21 16.31 6.29 -7.56
C HIS A 21 15.69 4.94 -7.12
N ILE A 22 14.43 4.96 -6.67
CA ILE A 22 13.74 3.72 -6.28
C ILE A 22 13.61 2.75 -7.46
N ARG A 23 13.28 3.23 -8.67
CA ARG A 23 13.13 2.40 -9.87
C ARG A 23 14.46 1.81 -10.32
N ASP A 24 15.51 2.63 -10.40
CA ASP A 24 16.74 2.29 -11.12
C ASP A 24 17.79 1.60 -10.21
N GLU A 25 17.77 1.89 -8.89
CA GLU A 25 18.76 1.36 -7.95
C GLU A 25 18.13 0.44 -6.89
N VAL A 26 17.06 0.88 -6.22
CA VAL A 26 16.49 0.13 -5.09
C VAL A 26 15.74 -1.11 -5.56
N MET A 27 14.90 -0.99 -6.58
CA MET A 27 14.06 -2.09 -7.05
C MET A 27 14.87 -3.28 -7.57
N PRO A 28 15.91 -3.11 -8.44
CA PRO A 28 16.75 -4.23 -8.87
C PRO A 28 17.43 -4.94 -7.70
N MET A 29 17.91 -4.18 -6.72
CA MET A 29 18.54 -4.73 -5.53
C MET A 29 17.56 -5.53 -4.67
N LEU A 30 16.34 -5.01 -4.46
CA LEU A 30 15.27 -5.70 -3.72
C LEU A 30 14.87 -7.00 -4.40
N LEU A 31 14.67 -6.98 -5.73
CA LEU A 31 14.25 -8.15 -6.49
C LEU A 31 15.32 -9.26 -6.55
N ALA A 32 16.58 -8.91 -6.28
CA ALA A 32 17.67 -9.87 -6.13
C ALA A 32 17.77 -10.48 -4.72
N MET A 33 16.93 -10.06 -3.77
CA MET A 33 16.91 -10.64 -2.42
C MET A 33 15.97 -11.83 -2.33
N ASP A 34 16.41 -12.88 -1.66
CA ASP A 34 15.58 -14.07 -1.43
C ASP A 34 14.29 -13.72 -0.71
N GLY A 35 13.17 -14.20 -1.24
CA GLY A 35 11.85 -14.00 -0.67
C GLY A 35 11.20 -12.64 -0.99
N CYS A 36 11.89 -11.70 -1.63
CA CYS A 36 11.25 -10.49 -2.16
C CYS A 36 10.38 -10.84 -3.36
N VAL A 37 9.14 -10.34 -3.38
CA VAL A 37 8.17 -10.59 -4.45
C VAL A 37 7.71 -9.31 -5.14
N GLY A 38 8.20 -8.17 -4.73
CA GLY A 38 7.93 -6.94 -5.43
C GLY A 38 8.07 -5.68 -4.60
N LEU A 39 7.91 -4.56 -5.31
CA LEU A 39 7.95 -3.21 -4.78
C LEU A 39 6.87 -2.37 -5.48
N SER A 40 6.22 -1.49 -4.73
CA SER A 40 5.41 -0.39 -5.27
C SER A 40 5.80 0.91 -4.60
N MET A 41 5.53 2.03 -5.29
CA MET A 41 5.69 3.37 -4.74
C MET A 41 4.46 4.22 -5.05
N LEU A 42 3.88 4.79 -4.01
CA LEU A 42 2.80 5.74 -4.05
C LEU A 42 3.37 7.14 -3.82
N ALA A 43 2.84 8.15 -4.52
CA ALA A 43 3.23 9.54 -4.34
C ALA A 43 2.00 10.45 -4.33
N ASP A 44 1.87 11.28 -3.31
CA ASP A 44 0.98 12.44 -3.31
C ASP A 44 1.81 13.70 -3.55
N ARG A 45 1.74 14.23 -4.77
CA ARG A 45 2.51 15.41 -5.18
C ARG A 45 2.04 16.70 -4.50
N ASN A 46 0.84 16.71 -3.90
CA ASN A 46 0.32 17.87 -3.20
C ASN A 46 0.85 17.98 -1.78
N SER A 47 0.82 16.89 -1.02
CA SER A 47 1.35 16.84 0.34
C SER A 47 2.85 16.55 0.39
N GLY A 48 3.41 15.91 -0.64
CA GLY A 48 4.77 15.39 -0.64
C GLY A 48 4.87 13.98 -0.02
N ARG A 49 3.77 13.37 0.40
CA ARG A 49 3.80 12.03 1.02
C ARG A 49 4.12 10.96 -0.01
N CYS A 50 5.22 10.25 0.22
CA CYS A 50 5.65 9.12 -0.59
C CYS A 50 5.68 7.85 0.27
N ILE A 51 5.20 6.73 -0.28
CA ILE A 51 5.15 5.43 0.40
C ILE A 51 5.72 4.36 -0.52
N ALA A 52 6.91 3.85 -0.20
CA ALA A 52 7.49 2.71 -0.89
C ALA A 52 7.18 1.43 -0.10
N THR A 53 6.54 0.44 -0.73
CA THR A 53 6.13 -0.81 -0.09
C THR A 53 6.77 -1.99 -0.78
N SER A 54 7.64 -2.71 -0.06
CA SER A 54 8.21 -4.00 -0.48
C SER A 54 7.38 -5.16 0.04
N ALA A 55 7.19 -6.20 -0.79
CA ALA A 55 6.43 -7.40 -0.45
C ALA A 55 7.35 -8.63 -0.37
N TRP A 56 7.08 -9.52 0.59
CA TRP A 56 7.94 -10.63 0.99
C TRP A 56 7.12 -11.91 1.19
N ARG A 57 7.70 -13.04 0.81
CA ARG A 57 7.05 -14.36 0.98
C ARG A 57 6.85 -14.72 2.44
N THR A 58 7.84 -14.41 3.28
CA THR A 58 7.82 -14.73 4.72
C THR A 58 8.28 -13.54 5.55
N ARG A 59 7.93 -13.55 6.84
CA ARG A 59 8.38 -12.53 7.80
C ARG A 59 9.89 -12.60 8.01
N GLU A 60 10.43 -13.81 8.04
CA GLU A 60 11.86 -14.04 8.22
C GLU A 60 12.68 -13.42 7.09
N ALA A 61 12.24 -13.59 5.81
CA ALA A 61 12.90 -12.97 4.66
C ALA A 61 12.84 -11.43 4.75
N MET A 62 11.68 -10.88 5.14
CA MET A 62 11.53 -9.44 5.36
C MET A 62 12.48 -8.93 6.45
N LEU A 63 12.55 -9.61 7.60
CA LEU A 63 13.43 -9.22 8.71
C LEU A 63 14.91 -9.38 8.35
N ALA A 64 15.29 -10.45 7.65
CA ALA A 64 16.66 -10.68 7.20
C ALA A 64 17.16 -9.59 6.23
N SER A 65 16.26 -8.96 5.48
CA SER A 65 16.60 -7.86 4.56
C SER A 65 17.00 -6.56 5.28
N GLU A 66 16.62 -6.38 6.54
CA GLU A 66 16.72 -5.11 7.28
C GLU A 66 18.13 -4.51 7.26
N ARG A 67 19.16 -5.33 7.56
CA ARG A 67 20.56 -4.86 7.62
C ARG A 67 21.05 -4.31 6.28
N ARG A 68 20.60 -4.89 5.15
CA ARG A 68 20.97 -4.42 3.80
C ARG A 68 20.13 -3.23 3.34
N LEU A 69 18.87 -3.16 3.75
CA LEU A 69 17.94 -2.13 3.28
C LEU A 69 17.99 -0.84 4.12
N ARG A 70 18.43 -0.90 5.37
CA ARG A 70 18.52 0.30 6.22
C ARG A 70 19.33 1.42 5.55
N PRO A 71 20.60 1.21 5.13
CA PRO A 71 21.37 2.29 4.50
C PRO A 71 20.76 2.77 3.18
N VAL A 72 20.06 1.90 2.46
CA VAL A 72 19.36 2.25 1.21
C VAL A 72 18.16 3.14 1.49
N ARG A 73 17.36 2.82 2.51
CA ARG A 73 16.25 3.66 2.96
C ARG A 73 16.73 5.01 3.47
N ASP A 74 17.83 5.02 4.24
CA ASP A 74 18.40 6.25 4.76
C ASP A 74 18.85 7.15 3.61
N HIS A 75 19.50 6.60 2.58
CA HIS A 75 19.89 7.36 1.38
C HIS A 75 18.68 7.83 0.55
N ALA A 76 17.66 7.00 0.36
CA ALA A 76 16.43 7.42 -0.31
C ALA A 76 15.72 8.55 0.46
N ALA A 77 15.76 8.50 1.79
CA ALA A 77 15.20 9.55 2.63
C ALA A 77 15.99 10.86 2.55
N GLU A 78 17.32 10.80 2.41
CA GLU A 78 18.16 11.97 2.14
C GLU A 78 17.80 12.63 0.80
N ILE A 79 17.62 11.85 -0.27
CA ILE A 79 17.17 12.35 -1.58
C ILE A 79 15.80 13.04 -1.47
N LEU A 80 14.87 12.41 -0.75
CA LEU A 80 13.51 12.92 -0.55
C LEU A 80 13.44 14.07 0.47
N GLY A 81 14.46 14.24 1.31
CA GLY A 81 14.61 15.38 2.21
C GLY A 81 14.00 15.23 3.60
N ASN A 82 13.61 14.01 4.01
CA ASN A 82 13.03 13.82 5.34
C ASN A 82 13.28 12.40 5.90
N ARG A 83 13.09 12.23 7.21
CA ARG A 83 13.28 10.92 7.87
C ARG A 83 12.18 9.94 7.51
N PRO A 84 12.52 8.66 7.24
CA PRO A 84 11.54 7.63 6.93
C PRO A 84 10.82 7.15 8.19
N GLN A 85 9.50 6.93 8.06
CA GLN A 85 8.73 6.08 8.95
C GLN A 85 8.64 4.69 8.33
N VAL A 86 8.89 3.64 9.10
CA VAL A 86 8.88 2.25 8.63
C VAL A 86 7.83 1.47 9.40
N ASP A 87 6.92 0.84 8.67
CA ASP A 87 5.87 -0.01 9.24
C ASP A 87 5.93 -1.40 8.60
N GLU A 88 5.59 -2.43 9.38
CA GLU A 88 5.59 -3.83 8.96
C GLU A 88 4.16 -4.39 9.02
N TRP A 89 3.80 -5.19 8.02
CA TRP A 89 2.45 -5.63 7.80
C TRP A 89 2.38 -7.11 7.45
N GLU A 90 1.29 -7.75 7.82
CA GLU A 90 0.79 -8.94 7.16
C GLU A 90 -0.01 -8.50 5.92
N ILE A 91 0.23 -9.11 4.74
CA ILE A 91 -0.65 -8.97 3.59
C ILE A 91 -1.79 -9.97 3.80
N ALA A 92 -2.92 -9.50 4.33
CA ALA A 92 -4.05 -10.35 4.70
C ALA A 92 -4.96 -10.66 3.50
N VAL A 93 -5.12 -9.69 2.59
CA VAL A 93 -5.88 -9.82 1.33
C VAL A 93 -5.13 -9.13 0.22
N LEU A 94 -5.08 -9.76 -0.94
CA LEU A 94 -4.70 -9.14 -2.22
C LEU A 94 -5.56 -9.75 -3.32
N HIS A 95 -6.28 -8.90 -4.02
CA HIS A 95 -7.05 -9.24 -5.21
C HIS A 95 -6.63 -8.35 -6.38
N ARG A 96 -6.43 -8.95 -7.55
CA ARG A 96 -6.05 -8.25 -8.77
C ARG A 96 -6.91 -8.72 -9.93
N ASP A 97 -7.69 -7.80 -10.48
CA ASP A 97 -8.44 -8.05 -11.71
C ASP A 97 -7.50 -7.97 -12.92
N HIS A 98 -6.71 -6.90 -13.01
CA HIS A 98 -5.72 -6.73 -14.07
C HIS A 98 -4.53 -5.88 -13.62
N THR A 99 -3.47 -5.86 -14.42
CA THR A 99 -2.28 -5.06 -14.15
C THR A 99 -2.56 -3.59 -14.42
N SER A 100 -2.24 -2.74 -13.45
CA SER A 100 -2.34 -1.28 -13.58
C SER A 100 -1.31 -0.74 -14.58
N GLY A 101 -1.74 0.19 -15.43
CA GLY A 101 -0.91 0.90 -16.40
C GLY A 101 -0.42 2.28 -15.90
N PRO A 102 0.26 3.04 -16.79
CA PRO A 102 0.60 4.43 -16.51
C PRO A 102 -0.64 5.28 -16.21
N GLY A 103 -0.55 6.17 -15.23
CA GLY A 103 -1.66 7.02 -14.79
C GLY A 103 -2.57 6.37 -13.73
N ALA A 104 -2.29 5.14 -13.32
CA ALA A 104 -3.02 4.49 -12.24
C ALA A 104 -2.89 5.27 -10.92
N CYS A 105 -3.98 5.24 -10.15
CA CYS A 105 -4.08 5.93 -8.87
C CYS A 105 -4.55 4.97 -7.77
N VAL A 106 -4.23 5.31 -6.53
CA VAL A 106 -4.57 4.49 -5.36
C VAL A 106 -5.28 5.34 -4.33
N ARG A 107 -6.44 4.84 -3.85
CA ARG A 107 -7.06 5.35 -2.63
C ARG A 107 -6.71 4.41 -1.48
N ALA A 108 -6.00 4.94 -0.50
CA ALA A 108 -5.60 4.22 0.71
C ALA A 108 -6.40 4.72 1.91
N SER A 109 -6.88 3.79 2.74
CA SER A 109 -7.65 4.07 3.95
C SER A 109 -7.01 3.36 5.13
N TRP A 110 -6.57 4.14 6.12
CA TRP A 110 -6.07 3.62 7.39
C TRP A 110 -7.22 3.47 8.37
N VAL A 111 -7.30 2.33 9.01
CA VAL A 111 -8.30 2.04 10.03
C VAL A 111 -7.62 1.51 11.29
N ARG A 112 -8.22 1.80 12.43
CA ARG A 112 -7.79 1.32 13.74
C ARG A 112 -8.83 0.36 14.30
N MET A 113 -8.37 -0.75 14.85
CA MET A 113 -9.16 -1.80 15.46
C MET A 113 -8.53 -2.25 16.78
N ALA A 114 -9.30 -2.93 17.62
CA ALA A 114 -8.72 -3.71 18.71
C ALA A 114 -7.98 -4.93 18.09
N PRO A 115 -6.78 -5.31 18.59
CA PRO A 115 -5.97 -6.39 17.99
C PRO A 115 -6.72 -7.71 17.82
N GLU A 116 -7.62 -8.04 18.74
CA GLU A 116 -8.47 -9.24 18.72
C GLU A 116 -9.54 -9.24 17.62
N GLN A 117 -9.83 -8.09 17.01
CA GLN A 117 -10.78 -7.95 15.91
C GLN A 117 -10.16 -8.16 14.52
N ALA A 118 -8.85 -8.38 14.44
CA ALA A 118 -8.13 -8.43 13.16
C ALA A 118 -8.71 -9.46 12.18
N ASP A 119 -9.06 -10.66 12.64
CA ASP A 119 -9.65 -11.69 11.78
C ASP A 119 -11.04 -11.27 11.26
N ARG A 120 -11.87 -10.66 12.11
CA ARG A 120 -13.16 -10.11 11.69
C ARG A 120 -13.02 -9.02 10.63
N VAL A 121 -12.04 -8.12 10.78
CA VAL A 121 -11.75 -7.07 9.80
C VAL A 121 -11.36 -7.68 8.46
N VAL A 122 -10.52 -8.72 8.46
CA VAL A 122 -10.13 -9.45 7.24
C VAL A 122 -11.34 -10.12 6.59
N ASP A 123 -12.21 -10.76 7.38
CA ASP A 123 -13.41 -11.43 6.87
C ASP A 123 -14.42 -10.44 6.27
N VAL A 124 -14.72 -9.33 6.97
CA VAL A 124 -15.58 -8.25 6.44
C VAL A 124 -15.00 -7.68 5.15
N TYR A 125 -13.69 -7.43 5.12
CA TYR A 125 -13.02 -6.93 3.91
C TYR A 125 -13.19 -7.90 2.74
N ARG A 126 -12.89 -9.18 2.95
CA ARG A 126 -12.93 -10.21 1.91
C ARG A 126 -14.34 -10.51 1.42
N MET A 127 -15.30 -10.64 2.33
CA MET A 127 -16.64 -11.14 2.00
C MET A 127 -17.63 -10.04 1.66
N ALA A 128 -17.47 -8.83 2.22
CA ALA A 128 -18.42 -7.75 2.04
C ALA A 128 -17.88 -6.58 1.20
N LEU A 129 -16.63 -6.17 1.40
CA LEU A 129 -16.10 -4.98 0.74
C LEU A 129 -15.49 -5.28 -0.62
N LEU A 130 -14.63 -6.29 -0.71
CA LEU A 130 -13.89 -6.63 -1.92
C LEU A 130 -14.80 -6.89 -3.14
N PRO A 131 -15.89 -7.68 -3.04
CA PRO A 131 -16.78 -7.91 -4.18
C PRO A 131 -17.39 -6.61 -4.73
N VAL A 132 -17.77 -5.68 -3.84
CA VAL A 132 -18.33 -4.38 -4.26
C VAL A 132 -17.26 -3.48 -4.88
N MET A 133 -16.03 -3.49 -4.35
CA MET A 133 -14.92 -2.72 -4.92
C MET A 133 -14.52 -3.22 -6.30
N ALA A 134 -14.56 -4.53 -6.53
CA ALA A 134 -14.24 -5.14 -7.82
C ALA A 134 -15.19 -4.69 -8.95
N ASP A 135 -16.42 -4.26 -8.63
CA ASP A 135 -17.39 -3.72 -9.58
C ASP A 135 -17.18 -2.22 -9.88
N TYR A 136 -16.22 -1.56 -9.28
CA TYR A 136 -15.97 -0.15 -9.58
C TYR A 136 -15.35 0.02 -10.96
N HIS A 137 -15.83 1.04 -11.68
CA HIS A 137 -15.25 1.39 -12.98
C HIS A 137 -13.75 1.69 -12.83
N GLY A 138 -12.92 1.03 -13.66
CA GLY A 138 -11.47 1.19 -13.63
C GLY A 138 -10.76 0.56 -12.44
N PHE A 139 -11.45 -0.32 -11.70
CA PHE A 139 -10.81 -1.11 -10.66
C PHE A 139 -9.70 -2.00 -11.24
N CYS A 140 -8.50 -1.95 -10.65
CA CYS A 140 -7.38 -2.81 -11.03
C CYS A 140 -7.06 -3.86 -9.96
N SER A 141 -7.00 -3.43 -8.70
CA SER A 141 -6.66 -4.31 -7.58
C SER A 141 -7.07 -3.70 -6.24
N ALA A 142 -7.18 -4.56 -5.23
CA ALA A 142 -7.35 -4.15 -3.84
C ALA A 142 -6.50 -5.00 -2.92
N SER A 143 -6.00 -4.40 -1.84
CA SER A 143 -5.24 -5.08 -0.81
C SER A 143 -5.63 -4.62 0.59
N LEU A 144 -5.48 -5.51 1.56
CA LEU A 144 -5.57 -5.20 2.98
C LEU A 144 -4.27 -5.62 3.67
N LEU A 145 -3.56 -4.64 4.20
CA LEU A 145 -2.39 -4.81 5.04
C LEU A 145 -2.80 -4.66 6.51
N VAL A 146 -2.32 -5.54 7.39
CA VAL A 146 -2.70 -5.55 8.81
C VAL A 146 -1.46 -5.64 9.69
N ASP A 147 -1.34 -4.74 10.64
CA ASP A 147 -0.47 -4.91 11.82
C ASP A 147 -1.33 -5.36 13.01
N ARG A 148 -1.31 -6.66 13.28
CA ARG A 148 -2.11 -7.27 14.35
C ARG A 148 -1.69 -6.80 15.74
N ALA A 149 -0.43 -6.36 15.90
CA ALA A 149 0.08 -5.96 17.22
C ALA A 149 -0.39 -4.56 17.60
N SER A 150 -0.36 -3.62 16.66
CA SER A 150 -0.81 -2.23 16.90
C SER A 150 -2.32 -2.04 16.69
N GLY A 151 -3.00 -2.98 16.04
CA GLY A 151 -4.39 -2.83 15.63
C GLY A 151 -4.57 -1.82 14.50
N LEU A 152 -3.56 -1.61 13.66
CA LEU A 152 -3.63 -0.75 12.49
C LEU A 152 -3.78 -1.60 11.22
N ALA A 153 -4.64 -1.15 10.31
CA ALA A 153 -4.73 -1.76 8.97
C ALA A 153 -4.83 -0.69 7.89
N VAL A 154 -4.41 -1.07 6.68
CA VAL A 154 -4.46 -0.21 5.50
C VAL A 154 -5.13 -0.96 4.35
N SER A 155 -6.26 -0.43 3.90
CA SER A 155 -6.91 -0.84 2.66
C SER A 155 -6.41 0.03 1.52
N SER A 156 -5.93 -0.56 0.43
CA SER A 156 -5.53 0.16 -0.77
C SER A 156 -6.31 -0.35 -1.97
N VAL A 157 -6.98 0.55 -2.68
CA VAL A 157 -7.72 0.26 -3.91
C VAL A 157 -7.04 0.99 -5.06
N THR A 158 -6.61 0.24 -6.08
CA THR A 158 -5.95 0.78 -7.27
C THR A 158 -6.96 0.89 -8.40
N TYR A 159 -6.92 2.02 -9.08
CA TYR A 159 -7.73 2.35 -10.25
C TYR A 159 -6.83 2.64 -11.46
N ASP A 160 -7.35 2.41 -12.66
CA ASP A 160 -6.66 2.67 -13.93
C ASP A 160 -6.31 4.15 -14.15
N SER A 161 -7.10 5.06 -13.54
CA SER A 161 -6.96 6.50 -13.72
C SER A 161 -7.51 7.29 -12.51
N PHE A 162 -7.09 8.54 -12.42
CA PHE A 162 -7.64 9.49 -11.47
C PHE A 162 -9.14 9.71 -11.68
N GLU A 163 -9.59 9.75 -12.95
CA GLU A 163 -10.99 9.93 -13.29
C GLU A 163 -11.86 8.79 -12.75
N SER A 164 -11.45 7.53 -12.97
CA SER A 164 -12.13 6.34 -12.44
C SER A 164 -12.18 6.35 -10.91
N MET A 165 -11.08 6.71 -10.27
CA MET A 165 -11.03 6.88 -8.81
C MET A 165 -12.01 7.95 -8.32
N GLN A 166 -12.13 9.10 -9.00
CA GLN A 166 -13.05 10.16 -8.63
C GLN A 166 -14.53 9.76 -8.86
N ARG A 167 -14.83 9.05 -9.96
CA ARG A 167 -16.18 8.53 -10.23
C ARG A 167 -16.67 7.55 -9.15
N SER A 168 -15.76 6.82 -8.53
CA SER A 168 -16.10 5.88 -7.45
C SER A 168 -16.27 6.54 -6.08
N ARG A 169 -15.94 7.83 -5.91
CA ARG A 169 -15.79 8.49 -4.60
C ARG A 169 -16.97 8.28 -3.66
N GLU A 170 -18.17 8.66 -4.07
CA GLU A 170 -19.37 8.55 -3.22
C GLU A 170 -19.65 7.11 -2.81
N LYS A 171 -19.56 6.17 -3.76
CA LYS A 171 -19.78 4.74 -3.48
C LYS A 171 -18.69 4.19 -2.56
N ALA A 172 -17.44 4.57 -2.77
CA ALA A 172 -16.31 4.13 -1.96
C ALA A 172 -16.38 4.69 -0.53
N ASP A 173 -16.83 5.94 -0.36
CA ASP A 173 -17.03 6.56 0.94
C ASP A 173 -18.15 5.85 1.71
N ALA A 174 -19.30 5.62 1.07
CA ALA A 174 -20.43 4.90 1.68
C ALA A 174 -20.05 3.46 2.06
N LEU A 175 -19.34 2.75 1.17
CA LEU A 175 -18.88 1.38 1.41
C LEU A 175 -17.88 1.32 2.59
N ARG A 176 -16.94 2.26 2.64
CA ARG A 176 -15.95 2.36 3.73
C ARG A 176 -16.60 2.59 5.08
N GLU A 177 -17.56 3.52 5.15
CA GLU A 177 -18.31 3.80 6.37
C GLU A 177 -19.16 2.60 6.82
N ALA A 178 -19.82 1.92 5.88
CA ALA A 178 -20.60 0.72 6.18
C ALA A 178 -19.69 -0.40 6.70
N GLY A 179 -18.57 -0.66 6.03
CA GLY A 179 -17.58 -1.65 6.43
C GLY A 179 -16.95 -1.33 7.79
N ALA A 180 -16.63 -0.08 8.05
CA ALA A 180 -16.09 0.35 9.34
C ALA A 180 -17.07 0.08 10.48
N ARG A 181 -18.36 0.39 10.29
CA ARG A 181 -19.42 0.06 11.28
C ARG A 181 -19.57 -1.46 11.48
N GLU A 182 -19.58 -2.22 10.39
CA GLU A 182 -19.73 -3.67 10.44
C GLU A 182 -18.54 -4.35 11.13
N ALA A 183 -17.33 -3.95 10.79
CA ALA A 183 -16.09 -4.48 11.39
C ALA A 183 -15.83 -3.94 12.80
N GLY A 184 -16.47 -2.84 13.20
CA GLY A 184 -16.25 -2.18 14.50
C GLY A 184 -14.91 -1.45 14.57
N VAL A 185 -14.49 -0.80 13.48
CA VAL A 185 -13.21 -0.09 13.37
C VAL A 185 -13.40 1.41 13.24
N GLU A 186 -12.38 2.17 13.60
CA GLU A 186 -12.28 3.60 13.40
C GLU A 186 -11.53 3.91 12.09
N ILE A 187 -12.09 4.77 11.24
CA ILE A 187 -11.39 5.30 10.07
C ILE A 187 -10.44 6.41 10.57
N VAL A 188 -9.13 6.18 10.42
CA VAL A 188 -8.10 7.13 10.87
C VAL A 188 -7.82 8.18 9.81
N GLU A 189 -7.64 7.74 8.56
CA GLU A 189 -7.22 8.61 7.46
C GLU A 189 -7.62 7.99 6.12
N VAL A 190 -7.89 8.84 5.13
CA VAL A 190 -8.06 8.45 3.72
C VAL A 190 -7.23 9.37 2.86
N CYS A 191 -6.35 8.79 2.04
CA CYS A 191 -5.48 9.53 1.12
C CYS A 191 -5.56 8.98 -0.30
N GLU A 192 -5.29 9.84 -1.26
CA GLU A 192 -5.23 9.50 -2.68
C GLU A 192 -3.81 9.75 -3.19
N PHE A 193 -3.32 8.82 -4.01
CA PHE A 193 -1.95 8.82 -4.50
C PHE A 193 -1.92 8.50 -5.99
N GLU A 194 -0.89 8.98 -6.67
CA GLU A 194 -0.40 8.42 -7.91
C GLU A 194 0.31 7.10 -7.62
N LEU A 195 0.09 6.06 -8.43
CA LEU A 195 0.91 4.84 -8.43
C LEU A 195 2.16 5.10 -9.28
N ALA A 196 3.20 5.66 -8.64
CA ALA A 196 4.42 6.05 -9.32
C ALA A 196 5.24 4.86 -9.83
N LEU A 197 5.24 3.75 -9.09
CA LEU A 197 5.91 2.49 -9.46
C LEU A 197 5.08 1.30 -8.99
N ALA A 198 5.00 0.26 -9.82
CA ALA A 198 4.44 -1.03 -9.46
C ALA A 198 5.21 -2.18 -10.13
N HIS A 199 5.88 -2.98 -9.32
CA HIS A 199 6.46 -4.25 -9.72
C HIS A 199 6.12 -5.27 -8.65
N LEU A 200 4.91 -5.80 -8.70
CA LEU A 200 4.39 -6.71 -7.69
C LEU A 200 4.06 -8.07 -8.33
N ARG A 201 4.76 -9.11 -7.87
CA ARG A 201 4.51 -10.52 -8.22
C ARG A 201 3.90 -11.28 -7.04
N VAL A 202 3.17 -10.55 -6.20
CA VAL A 202 2.44 -11.13 -5.08
C VAL A 202 1.32 -11.99 -5.64
N PRO A 203 1.19 -13.28 -5.23
CA PRO A 203 0.07 -14.12 -5.64
C PRO A 203 -1.27 -13.57 -5.16
N GLU A 204 -2.34 -13.96 -5.84
CA GLU A 204 -3.71 -13.71 -5.38
C GLU A 204 -3.91 -14.26 -3.97
N MET A 205 -4.56 -13.49 -3.10
CA MET A 205 -4.81 -13.82 -1.69
C MET A 205 -6.23 -13.38 -1.27
N ALA A 206 -7.19 -13.53 -2.16
CA ALA A 206 -8.60 -13.18 -1.91
C ALA A 206 -9.39 -14.33 -1.27
#